data_7449d4c81beab191f56e19c1efbe1753
#
_entry.id   7449d4c81beab191f56e19c1efbe1753
#
_cell.length_a   1.000
_cell.length_b   1.000
_cell.length_c   1.000
_cell.angle_alpha   90.00
_cell.angle_beta   90.00
_cell.angle_gamma   90.00
#
_symmetry.space_group_name_H-M   'P 1'
#
loop_
_entity.id
_entity.type
_entity.pdbx_description
1 polymer ?
#
loop_
_entity_poly.entity_id
_entity_poly.type
_entity_poly.pdbx_seq_one_letter_code
_entity_poly.pdbx_strand_id
1 'polypeptide(L)'
;MSDRVEYCDDGKYRWSYRVEMYKNPAIFQTVAIAAGISFLFPLVALGIIFALEGNFLNAMRDLIPIFFYIGLALIVIVLFSYWIVGKYYGGNFVFLYEMDEEGIRFYQSKEDSEKTKNISDLAFLTGMVTKNYGLMGVGMGDNSTAYSRFSKIYSISANRKRELITLHSFFLFNQIFVPEADYDSVLHFMEEHSGKIAKSV
;
A
#
# COMPACT_ATOMS: atom_id res chain seq x y z
N MET A 1 -17.92 -0.12 -16.53
CA MET A 1 -16.95 0.93 -16.22
C MET A 1 -15.77 0.70 -17.14
N SER A 2 -15.27 1.73 -17.80
CA SER A 2 -14.21 1.63 -18.79
C SER A 2 -12.86 1.40 -18.13
N ASP A 3 -12.00 0.56 -18.71
CA ASP A 3 -10.60 0.41 -18.33
C ASP A 3 -9.74 1.59 -18.85
N ARG A 4 -10.39 2.69 -19.28
CA ARG A 4 -9.78 3.93 -19.73
C ARG A 4 -10.16 5.09 -18.82
N VAL A 5 -9.32 6.09 -18.81
CA VAL A 5 -9.59 7.35 -18.09
C VAL A 5 -10.64 8.14 -18.87
N GLU A 6 -11.78 8.38 -18.26
CA GLU A 6 -12.89 9.16 -18.85
C GLU A 6 -12.98 10.52 -18.17
N TYR A 7 -13.06 11.56 -18.98
CA TYR A 7 -13.40 12.89 -18.50
C TYR A 7 -14.92 13.04 -18.45
N CYS A 8 -15.45 13.32 -17.26
CA CYS A 8 -16.88 13.41 -17.01
C CYS A 8 -17.39 14.86 -17.09
N ASP A 9 -18.70 15.03 -17.31
CA ASP A 9 -19.34 16.34 -17.42
C ASP A 9 -19.20 17.23 -16.17
N ASP A 10 -18.88 16.62 -15.03
CA ASP A 10 -18.62 17.31 -13.76
C ASP A 10 -17.16 17.82 -13.62
N GLY A 11 -16.37 17.77 -14.69
CA GLY A 11 -14.98 18.24 -14.71
C GLY A 11 -13.97 17.29 -14.07
N LYS A 12 -14.35 16.05 -13.83
CA LYS A 12 -13.50 15.07 -13.17
C LYS A 12 -13.09 13.94 -14.09
N TYR A 13 -11.88 13.43 -13.88
CA TYR A 13 -11.40 12.22 -14.52
C TYR A 13 -11.75 11.01 -13.65
N ARG A 14 -12.33 9.98 -14.25
CA ARG A 14 -12.70 8.73 -13.57
C ARG A 14 -12.22 7.53 -14.34
N TRP A 15 -11.69 6.54 -13.61
CA TRP A 15 -11.33 5.24 -14.19
C TRP A 15 -11.42 4.14 -13.16
N SER A 16 -11.45 2.91 -13.66
CA SER A 16 -11.29 1.71 -12.85
C SER A 16 -10.00 1.00 -13.24
N TYR A 17 -9.33 0.43 -12.28
CA TYR A 17 -8.15 -0.38 -12.53
C TYR A 17 -8.24 -1.69 -11.77
N ARG A 18 -8.06 -2.80 -12.49
CA ARG A 18 -8.07 -4.14 -11.92
C ARG A 18 -6.65 -4.59 -11.66
N VAL A 19 -6.29 -4.77 -10.38
CA VAL A 19 -5.00 -5.27 -9.95
C VAL A 19 -5.08 -6.77 -9.73
N GLU A 20 -4.32 -7.54 -10.49
CA GLU A 20 -4.15 -8.97 -10.26
C GLU A 20 -3.16 -9.19 -9.11
N MET A 21 -3.66 -9.62 -7.93
CA MET A 21 -2.86 -9.76 -6.72
C MET A 21 -1.60 -10.60 -6.89
N TYR A 22 -1.75 -11.73 -7.57
CA TYR A 22 -0.65 -12.69 -7.70
C TYR A 22 0.39 -12.31 -8.76
N LYS A 23 0.02 -11.45 -9.72
CA LYS A 23 0.94 -10.97 -10.77
C LYS A 23 1.59 -9.64 -10.40
N ASN A 24 0.98 -8.87 -9.49
CA ASN A 24 1.51 -7.58 -9.10
C ASN A 24 2.38 -7.71 -7.84
N PRO A 25 3.71 -7.65 -7.97
CA PRO A 25 4.62 -7.80 -6.83
C PRO A 25 4.54 -6.62 -5.83
N ALA A 26 3.94 -5.48 -6.22
CA ALA A 26 3.89 -4.28 -5.38
C ALA A 26 3.12 -4.54 -4.08
N ILE A 27 1.97 -5.24 -4.16
CA ILE A 27 1.16 -5.57 -2.98
C ILE A 27 1.94 -6.49 -2.04
N PHE A 28 2.50 -7.59 -2.59
CA PHE A 28 3.30 -8.52 -1.81
C PHE A 28 4.53 -7.85 -1.19
N GLN A 29 5.23 -7.04 -1.96
CA GLN A 29 6.41 -6.30 -1.50
C GLN A 29 6.06 -5.36 -0.34
N THR A 30 4.94 -4.65 -0.41
CA THR A 30 4.47 -3.76 0.66
C THR A 30 4.21 -4.54 1.95
N VAL A 31 3.51 -5.66 1.86
CA VAL A 31 3.22 -6.53 3.02
C VAL A 31 4.50 -7.12 3.59
N ALA A 32 5.41 -7.60 2.74
CA ALA A 32 6.69 -8.17 3.16
C ALA A 32 7.59 -7.14 3.87
N ILE A 33 7.67 -5.91 3.36
CA ILE A 33 8.42 -4.81 3.99
C ILE A 33 7.81 -4.46 5.35
N ALA A 34 6.50 -4.31 5.42
CA ALA A 34 5.81 -4.00 6.67
C ALA A 34 6.04 -5.08 7.75
N ALA A 35 5.89 -6.35 7.37
CA ALA A 35 6.18 -7.49 8.24
C ALA A 35 7.65 -7.52 8.67
N GLY A 36 8.57 -7.27 7.75
CA GLY A 36 10.01 -7.21 8.02
C GLY A 36 10.38 -6.11 9.02
N ILE A 37 9.85 -4.89 8.84
CA ILE A 37 10.08 -3.77 9.77
C ILE A 37 9.52 -4.10 11.14
N SER A 38 8.30 -4.62 11.22
CA SER A 38 7.64 -5.00 12.48
C SER A 38 8.41 -6.08 13.23
N PHE A 39 9.06 -6.98 12.51
CA PHE A 39 9.87 -8.04 13.07
C PHE A 39 11.26 -7.55 13.52
N LEU A 40 11.92 -6.71 12.72
CA LEU A 40 13.27 -6.21 13.03
C LEU A 40 13.28 -5.20 14.16
N PHE A 41 12.21 -4.41 14.31
CA PHE A 41 12.13 -3.37 15.33
C PHE A 41 12.39 -3.88 16.76
N PRO A 42 11.70 -4.93 17.27
CA PRO A 42 11.99 -5.46 18.61
C PRO A 42 13.37 -6.08 18.72
N LEU A 43 13.91 -6.68 17.67
CA LEU A 43 15.27 -7.23 17.68
C LEU A 43 16.31 -6.13 17.85
N VAL A 44 16.17 -5.02 17.13
CA VAL A 44 17.06 -3.85 17.23
C VAL A 44 16.92 -3.20 18.61
N ALA A 45 15.70 -3.03 19.10
CA ALA A 45 15.44 -2.43 20.42
C ALA A 45 16.08 -3.26 21.54
N LEU A 46 15.92 -4.56 21.54
CA LEU A 46 16.56 -5.46 22.50
C LEU A 46 18.08 -5.43 22.36
N GLY A 47 18.60 -5.41 21.15
CA GLY A 47 20.04 -5.29 20.90
C GLY A 47 20.65 -4.04 21.53
N ILE A 48 19.96 -2.89 21.42
CA ILE A 48 20.39 -1.63 22.03
C ILE A 48 20.38 -1.75 23.56
N ILE A 49 19.30 -2.30 24.16
CA ILE A 49 19.19 -2.47 25.62
C ILE A 49 20.36 -3.31 26.14
N PHE A 50 20.61 -4.47 25.54
CA PHE A 50 21.71 -5.35 25.97
C PHE A 50 23.08 -4.77 25.71
N ALA A 51 23.23 -3.93 24.70
CA ALA A 51 24.49 -3.20 24.47
C ALA A 51 24.76 -2.19 25.59
N LEU A 52 23.74 -1.47 26.06
CA LEU A 52 23.86 -0.54 27.19
C LEU A 52 24.17 -1.25 28.51
N GLU A 53 23.69 -2.47 28.69
CA GLU A 53 23.99 -3.32 29.85
C GLU A 53 25.39 -4.00 29.80
N GLY A 54 26.09 -3.84 28.67
CA GLY A 54 27.42 -4.49 28.48
C GLY A 54 27.36 -5.99 28.22
N ASN A 55 26.19 -6.55 27.97
CA ASN A 55 25.96 -7.99 27.77
C ASN A 55 25.50 -8.37 26.34
N PHE A 56 25.86 -7.53 25.38
CA PHE A 56 25.36 -7.64 24.00
C PHE A 56 25.64 -9.01 23.35
N LEU A 57 26.90 -9.50 23.43
CA LEU A 57 27.32 -10.71 22.72
C LEU A 57 26.60 -11.97 23.26
N ASN A 58 26.46 -12.08 24.56
CA ASN A 58 25.80 -13.24 25.17
C ASN A 58 24.30 -13.20 24.87
N ALA A 59 23.68 -12.03 25.04
CA ALA A 59 22.27 -11.86 24.74
C ALA A 59 21.95 -12.14 23.26
N MET A 60 22.76 -11.65 22.33
CA MET A 60 22.55 -11.92 20.90
C MET A 60 22.71 -13.40 20.54
N ARG A 61 23.67 -14.09 21.17
CA ARG A 61 23.84 -15.53 20.97
C ARG A 61 22.57 -16.32 21.29
N ASP A 62 21.85 -15.93 22.34
CA ASP A 62 20.64 -16.62 22.78
C ASP A 62 19.39 -16.15 22.02
N LEU A 63 19.34 -14.86 21.65
CA LEU A 63 18.20 -14.27 20.97
C LEU A 63 18.12 -14.64 19.47
N ILE A 64 19.27 -14.69 18.77
CA ILE A 64 19.28 -14.94 17.32
C ILE A 64 18.55 -16.23 16.94
N PRO A 65 18.77 -17.39 17.60
CA PRO A 65 18.03 -18.61 17.27
C PRO A 65 16.52 -18.46 17.48
N ILE A 66 16.10 -17.81 18.56
CA ILE A 66 14.70 -17.60 18.90
C ILE A 66 14.03 -16.74 17.82
N PHE A 67 14.66 -15.60 17.47
CA PHE A 67 14.16 -14.73 16.41
C PHE A 67 14.17 -15.40 15.05
N PHE A 68 15.12 -16.27 14.75
CA PHE A 68 15.12 -17.03 13.51
C PHE A 68 13.87 -17.91 13.38
N TYR A 69 13.49 -18.66 14.41
CA TYR A 69 12.28 -19.49 14.37
C TYR A 69 10.99 -18.66 14.34
N ILE A 70 10.94 -17.56 15.10
CA ILE A 70 9.81 -16.62 15.04
C ILE A 70 9.70 -16.02 13.63
N GLY A 71 10.80 -15.60 13.04
CA GLY A 71 10.84 -15.06 11.68
C GLY A 71 10.36 -16.07 10.65
N LEU A 72 10.79 -17.31 10.74
CA LEU A 72 10.33 -18.39 9.86
C LEU A 72 8.82 -18.61 9.99
N ALA A 73 8.31 -18.68 11.22
CA ALA A 73 6.87 -18.80 11.47
C ALA A 73 6.08 -17.62 10.90
N LEU A 74 6.57 -16.40 11.07
CA LEU A 74 5.94 -15.20 10.50
C LEU A 74 5.91 -15.22 8.97
N ILE A 75 6.97 -15.66 8.31
CA ILE A 75 7.00 -15.80 6.85
C ILE A 75 5.88 -16.77 6.40
N VAL A 76 5.75 -17.92 7.06
CA VAL A 76 4.70 -18.88 6.72
C VAL A 76 3.31 -18.29 6.92
N ILE A 77 3.09 -17.58 8.03
CA ILE A 77 1.81 -16.91 8.32
C ILE A 77 1.49 -15.86 7.28
N VAL A 78 2.45 -15.02 6.90
CA VAL A 78 2.27 -13.95 5.89
C VAL A 78 1.94 -14.56 4.53
N LEU A 79 2.66 -15.59 4.09
CA LEU A 79 2.41 -16.26 2.81
C LEU A 79 1.02 -16.93 2.79
N PHE A 80 0.67 -17.60 3.87
CA PHE A 80 -0.62 -18.26 4.00
C PHE A 80 -1.78 -17.26 4.03
N SER A 81 -1.63 -16.18 4.79
CA SER A 81 -2.62 -15.09 4.83
C SER A 81 -2.78 -14.43 3.47
N TYR A 82 -1.68 -14.16 2.77
CA TYR A 82 -1.72 -13.61 1.42
C TYR A 82 -2.46 -14.53 0.43
N TRP A 83 -2.23 -15.84 0.52
CA TRP A 83 -2.93 -16.83 -0.29
C TRP A 83 -4.43 -16.89 0.02
N ILE A 84 -4.81 -16.89 1.31
CA ILE A 84 -6.23 -16.89 1.74
C ILE A 84 -6.93 -15.63 1.22
N VAL A 85 -6.33 -14.45 1.46
CA VAL A 85 -6.88 -13.16 1.02
C VAL A 85 -7.04 -13.16 -0.49
N GLY A 86 -6.01 -13.59 -1.23
CA GLY A 86 -6.09 -13.68 -2.68
C GLY A 86 -7.22 -14.58 -3.17
N LYS A 87 -7.44 -15.73 -2.53
CA LYS A 87 -8.58 -16.60 -2.85
C LYS A 87 -9.93 -15.95 -2.53
N TYR A 88 -10.02 -15.27 -1.40
CA TYR A 88 -11.26 -14.62 -0.96
C TYR A 88 -11.71 -13.50 -1.93
N TYR A 89 -10.76 -12.73 -2.44
CA TYR A 89 -11.03 -11.68 -3.44
C TYR A 89 -11.05 -12.18 -4.89
N GLY A 90 -10.94 -13.49 -5.11
CA GLY A 90 -10.90 -14.05 -6.47
C GLY A 90 -9.63 -13.67 -7.24
N GLY A 91 -8.56 -13.29 -6.53
CA GLY A 91 -7.25 -12.95 -7.12
C GLY A 91 -7.17 -11.53 -7.71
N ASN A 92 -8.24 -10.75 -7.67
CA ASN A 92 -8.31 -9.42 -8.29
C ASN A 92 -8.88 -8.38 -7.32
N PHE A 93 -8.27 -7.20 -7.31
CA PHE A 93 -8.83 -6.01 -6.67
C PHE A 93 -9.22 -4.98 -7.72
N VAL A 94 -10.41 -4.40 -7.58
CA VAL A 94 -10.86 -3.30 -8.44
C VAL A 94 -10.80 -2.00 -7.65
N PHE A 95 -9.91 -1.12 -8.08
CA PHE A 95 -9.80 0.24 -7.59
C PHE A 95 -10.54 1.20 -8.50
N LEU A 96 -11.26 2.13 -7.91
CA LEU A 96 -11.95 3.22 -8.60
C LEU A 96 -11.24 4.51 -8.24
N TYR A 97 -10.88 5.27 -9.24
CA TYR A 97 -10.20 6.55 -9.07
C TYR A 97 -11.07 7.70 -9.58
N GLU A 98 -11.04 8.80 -8.84
CA GLU A 98 -11.62 10.08 -9.22
C GLU A 98 -10.56 11.16 -9.00
N MET A 99 -10.23 11.92 -10.05
CA MET A 99 -9.20 12.95 -10.04
C MET A 99 -9.78 14.27 -10.54
N ASP A 100 -9.47 15.35 -9.85
CA ASP A 100 -9.78 16.72 -10.20
C ASP A 100 -8.53 17.62 -10.03
N GLU A 101 -8.68 18.94 -10.22
CA GLU A 101 -7.58 19.91 -10.08
C GLU A 101 -7.01 19.98 -8.65
N GLU A 102 -7.78 19.62 -7.63
CA GLU A 102 -7.35 19.69 -6.23
C GLU A 102 -6.58 18.43 -5.79
N GLY A 103 -6.90 17.27 -6.36
CA GLY A 103 -6.31 16.02 -5.95
C GLY A 103 -6.91 14.78 -6.56
N ILE A 104 -6.52 13.65 -6.00
CA ILE A 104 -7.02 12.34 -6.42
C ILE A 104 -7.62 11.60 -5.24
N ARG A 105 -8.77 10.99 -5.48
CA ARG A 105 -9.48 10.15 -4.55
C ARG A 105 -9.55 8.74 -5.12
N PHE A 106 -9.34 7.76 -4.28
CA PHE A 106 -9.57 6.37 -4.67
C PHE A 106 -10.58 5.70 -3.74
N TYR A 107 -11.35 4.78 -4.31
CA TYR A 107 -12.31 3.95 -3.60
C TYR A 107 -12.10 2.50 -3.97
N GLN A 108 -12.45 1.64 -3.07
CA GLN A 108 -12.64 0.24 -3.36
C GLN A 108 -14.03 0.02 -3.98
N SER A 109 -14.17 -0.92 -4.91
CA SER A 109 -15.48 -1.29 -5.46
C SER A 109 -16.44 -1.72 -4.34
N LYS A 110 -17.75 -1.40 -4.45
CA LYS A 110 -18.76 -1.80 -3.45
C LYS A 110 -18.78 -3.31 -3.20
N GLU A 111 -18.59 -4.10 -4.23
CA GLU A 111 -18.56 -5.57 -4.16
C GLU A 111 -17.37 -6.07 -3.36
N ASP A 112 -16.21 -5.44 -3.52
CA ASP A 112 -15.02 -5.74 -2.72
C ASP A 112 -15.11 -5.14 -1.31
N SER A 113 -15.81 -4.02 -1.14
CA SER A 113 -16.06 -3.38 0.16
C SER A 113 -16.94 -4.23 1.08
N GLU A 114 -17.97 -4.92 0.56
CA GLU A 114 -18.78 -5.86 1.36
C GLU A 114 -17.98 -7.07 1.81
N LYS A 115 -17.10 -7.59 0.96
CA LYS A 115 -16.16 -8.65 1.33
C LYS A 115 -15.15 -8.18 2.38
N THR A 116 -14.74 -6.92 2.31
CA THR A 116 -13.81 -6.31 3.25
C THR A 116 -14.42 -6.11 4.64
N LYS A 117 -15.72 -5.81 4.76
CA LYS A 117 -16.39 -5.67 6.06
C LYS A 117 -16.24 -6.90 6.95
N ASN A 118 -16.22 -8.09 6.35
CA ASN A 118 -16.06 -9.35 7.09
C ASN A 118 -14.60 -9.66 7.48
N ILE A 119 -13.62 -8.98 6.86
CA ILE A 119 -12.17 -9.12 7.17
C ILE A 119 -11.66 -7.91 7.96
N SER A 120 -12.45 -6.82 8.07
CA SER A 120 -12.01 -5.53 8.59
C SER A 120 -11.42 -5.59 10.00
N ASP A 121 -11.94 -6.46 10.87
CA ASP A 121 -11.43 -6.60 12.22
C ASP A 121 -10.02 -7.18 12.27
N LEU A 122 -9.69 -8.09 11.36
CA LEU A 122 -8.35 -8.66 11.24
C LEU A 122 -7.37 -7.72 10.52
N ALA A 123 -7.84 -7.03 9.47
CA ALA A 123 -7.06 -6.05 8.71
C ALA A 123 -6.78 -4.77 9.52
N PHE A 124 -7.70 -4.38 10.41
CA PHE A 124 -7.53 -3.25 11.33
C PHE A 124 -6.34 -3.46 12.27
N LEU A 125 -6.23 -4.66 12.85
CA LEU A 125 -5.09 -5.01 13.70
C LEU A 125 -3.77 -4.99 12.92
N THR A 126 -3.76 -5.50 11.69
CA THR A 126 -2.57 -5.52 10.84
C THR A 126 -2.20 -4.12 10.33
N GLY A 127 -3.19 -3.30 9.99
CA GLY A 127 -3.01 -1.91 9.51
C GLY A 127 -2.47 -0.97 10.58
N MET A 128 -2.90 -1.12 11.84
CA MET A 128 -2.38 -0.36 12.99
C MET A 128 -0.88 -0.60 13.21
N VAL A 129 -0.44 -1.85 13.08
CA VAL A 129 0.96 -2.23 13.30
C VAL A 129 1.87 -1.70 12.20
N THR A 130 1.37 -1.61 10.96
CA THR A 130 2.22 -1.32 9.78
C THR A 130 2.25 0.15 9.38
N LYS A 131 1.42 1.02 9.97
CA LYS A 131 1.19 2.41 9.51
C LYS A 131 0.97 2.53 7.99
N ASN A 132 0.56 1.44 7.38
CA ASN A 132 0.31 1.38 5.95
C ASN A 132 -1.15 1.80 5.71
N TYR A 133 -1.34 3.09 5.49
CA TYR A 133 -2.66 3.71 5.35
C TYR A 133 -3.45 3.20 4.14
N GLY A 134 -2.81 2.58 3.16
CA GLY A 134 -3.48 1.83 2.11
C GLY A 134 -4.20 0.59 2.66
N LEU A 135 -3.59 -0.12 3.63
CA LEU A 135 -4.21 -1.23 4.36
C LEU A 135 -5.16 -0.73 5.47
N MET A 136 -4.89 0.43 6.09
CA MET A 136 -5.81 1.06 7.05
C MET A 136 -7.10 1.55 6.38
N GLY A 137 -7.04 2.01 5.13
CA GLY A 137 -8.24 2.35 4.35
C GLY A 137 -9.18 1.16 4.13
N VAL A 138 -8.65 -0.05 4.14
CA VAL A 138 -9.42 -1.31 4.08
C VAL A 138 -10.10 -1.63 5.43
N GLY A 139 -9.55 -1.15 6.56
CA GLY A 139 -10.02 -1.49 7.91
C GLY A 139 -10.86 -0.41 8.63
N MET A 140 -10.92 0.79 8.12
CA MET A 140 -11.72 1.88 8.71
C MET A 140 -13.06 2.00 8.01
N GLY A 141 -14.04 1.26 8.49
CA GLY A 141 -15.48 1.35 8.23
C GLY A 141 -16.00 2.31 7.16
N ASP A 142 -17.08 1.99 6.53
CA ASP A 142 -17.96 2.66 5.54
C ASP A 142 -17.41 3.75 4.56
N ASN A 143 -16.18 4.25 4.74
CA ASN A 143 -15.49 5.20 3.89
C ASN A 143 -14.06 4.71 3.54
N SER A 144 -13.97 3.65 2.76
CA SER A 144 -12.70 3.16 2.16
C SER A 144 -12.20 4.13 1.06
N THR A 145 -12.20 5.42 1.35
CA THR A 145 -11.74 6.46 0.45
C THR A 145 -10.47 7.09 0.99
N ALA A 146 -9.39 7.03 0.24
CA ALA A 146 -8.21 7.85 0.54
C ALA A 146 -8.14 9.00 -0.47
N TYR A 147 -7.89 10.21 0.04
CA TYR A 147 -7.78 11.42 -0.74
C TYR A 147 -6.38 12.03 -0.62
N SER A 148 -5.73 12.23 -1.75
CA SER A 148 -4.43 12.90 -1.85
C SER A 148 -4.59 14.25 -2.51
N ARG A 149 -4.41 15.32 -1.74
CA ARG A 149 -4.36 16.68 -2.28
C ARG A 149 -3.03 16.94 -2.96
N PHE A 150 -3.04 17.44 -4.18
CA PHE A 150 -1.82 17.79 -4.93
C PHE A 150 -0.94 18.82 -4.21
N SER A 151 -1.53 19.79 -3.52
CA SER A 151 -0.81 20.78 -2.71
C SER A 151 0.00 20.21 -1.54
N LYS A 152 -0.30 18.97 -1.10
CA LYS A 152 0.41 18.30 0.01
C LYS A 152 1.44 17.26 -0.46
N ILE A 153 1.62 17.11 -1.78
CA ILE A 153 2.57 16.17 -2.35
C ILE A 153 3.94 16.82 -2.41
N TYR A 154 4.97 16.14 -1.93
CA TYR A 154 6.34 16.63 -2.01
C TYR A 154 7.15 15.95 -3.12
N SER A 155 6.78 14.73 -3.56
CA SER A 155 7.38 14.09 -4.73
C SER A 155 6.45 13.08 -5.39
N ILE A 156 6.66 12.87 -6.69
CA ILE A 156 5.98 11.87 -7.51
C ILE A 156 7.01 10.87 -7.98
N SER A 157 6.71 9.59 -7.89
CA SER A 157 7.50 8.51 -8.46
C SER A 157 6.68 7.80 -9.52
N ALA A 158 7.22 7.66 -10.73
CA ALA A 158 6.55 7.06 -11.88
C ALA A 158 7.23 5.76 -12.28
N ASN A 159 6.49 4.66 -12.28
CA ASN A 159 6.93 3.36 -12.75
C ASN A 159 6.02 2.88 -13.88
N ARG A 160 6.38 3.22 -15.11
CA ARG A 160 5.58 2.88 -16.29
C ARG A 160 5.44 1.38 -16.51
N LYS A 161 6.48 0.60 -16.24
CA LYS A 161 6.43 -0.86 -16.40
C LYS A 161 5.41 -1.55 -15.49
N ARG A 162 5.06 -0.89 -14.38
CA ARG A 162 4.07 -1.38 -13.42
C ARG A 162 2.74 -0.63 -13.50
N GLU A 163 2.61 0.28 -14.46
CA GLU A 163 1.44 1.16 -14.60
C GLU A 163 1.10 1.89 -13.28
N LEU A 164 2.14 2.28 -12.55
CA LEU A 164 2.03 2.76 -11.17
C LEU A 164 2.62 4.16 -11.03
N ILE A 165 1.83 5.08 -10.50
CA ILE A 165 2.26 6.40 -10.05
C ILE A 165 2.14 6.42 -8.53
N THR A 166 3.21 6.79 -7.84
CA THR A 166 3.22 6.90 -6.38
C THR A 166 3.32 8.36 -5.98
N LEU A 167 2.31 8.85 -5.27
CA LEU A 167 2.29 10.20 -4.71
C LEU A 167 2.80 10.14 -3.27
N HIS A 168 3.89 10.85 -3.00
CA HIS A 168 4.49 10.93 -1.67
C HIS A 168 4.04 12.20 -0.96
N SER A 169 3.39 12.03 0.19
CA SER A 169 3.06 13.10 1.12
C SER A 169 3.67 12.81 2.48
N PHE A 170 3.68 13.78 3.39
CA PHE A 170 4.43 13.70 4.66
C PHE A 170 4.07 12.47 5.52
N PHE A 171 2.85 11.98 5.43
CA PHE A 171 2.38 10.81 6.19
C PHE A 171 1.86 9.67 5.33
N LEU A 172 1.72 9.87 4.01
CA LEU A 172 1.02 8.96 3.12
C LEU A 172 1.78 8.80 1.81
N PHE A 173 1.85 7.58 1.30
CA PHE A 173 2.15 7.36 -0.11
C PHE A 173 0.96 6.64 -0.71
N ASN A 174 0.33 7.27 -1.68
CA ASN A 174 -0.75 6.68 -2.43
C ASN A 174 -0.24 6.11 -3.74
N GLN A 175 -0.55 4.85 -3.95
CA GLN A 175 -0.27 4.12 -5.18
C GLN A 175 -1.48 4.23 -6.11
N ILE A 176 -1.26 4.81 -7.28
CA ILE A 176 -2.28 5.06 -8.28
C ILE A 176 -1.94 4.23 -9.48
N PHE A 177 -2.80 3.28 -9.80
CA PHE A 177 -2.67 2.46 -11.00
C PHE A 177 -3.40 3.14 -12.16
N VAL A 178 -2.70 3.31 -13.27
CA VAL A 178 -3.20 4.01 -14.46
C VAL A 178 -3.00 3.11 -15.67
N PRO A 179 -4.05 2.90 -16.51
CA PRO A 179 -3.90 2.16 -17.75
C PRO A 179 -2.79 2.71 -18.64
N GLU A 180 -2.02 1.83 -19.29
CA GLU A 180 -0.86 2.22 -20.10
C GLU A 180 -1.21 3.28 -21.16
N ALA A 181 -2.39 3.17 -21.77
CA ALA A 181 -2.86 4.09 -22.80
C ALA A 181 -3.00 5.54 -22.30
N ASP A 182 -3.34 5.74 -21.03
CA ASP A 182 -3.63 7.04 -20.43
C ASP A 182 -2.54 7.49 -19.44
N TYR A 183 -1.48 6.69 -19.30
CA TYR A 183 -0.46 6.88 -18.28
C TYR A 183 0.23 8.25 -18.35
N ASP A 184 0.65 8.67 -19.55
CA ASP A 184 1.38 9.92 -19.73
C ASP A 184 0.49 11.14 -19.52
N SER A 185 -0.79 11.06 -19.95
CA SER A 185 -1.75 12.16 -19.75
C SER A 185 -2.10 12.35 -18.28
N VAL A 186 -2.31 11.27 -17.54
CA VAL A 186 -2.59 11.33 -16.09
C VAL A 186 -1.36 11.80 -15.32
N LEU A 187 -0.17 11.30 -15.67
CA LEU A 187 1.08 11.74 -15.05
C LEU A 187 1.31 13.23 -15.25
N HIS A 188 1.16 13.72 -16.49
CA HIS A 188 1.32 15.13 -16.82
C HIS A 188 0.34 16.02 -16.05
N PHE A 189 -0.92 15.62 -15.97
CA PHE A 189 -1.94 16.31 -15.17
C PHE A 189 -1.54 16.41 -13.68
N MET A 190 -1.04 15.31 -13.10
CA MET A 190 -0.58 15.32 -11.71
C MET A 190 0.66 16.19 -11.49
N GLU A 191 1.59 16.22 -12.43
CA GLU A 191 2.77 17.08 -12.38
C GLU A 191 2.40 18.56 -12.44
N GLU A 192 1.50 18.92 -13.35
CA GLU A 192 1.02 20.29 -13.54
C GLU A 192 0.35 20.82 -12.26
N HIS A 193 -0.60 20.07 -11.69
CA HIS A 193 -1.37 20.52 -10.53
C HIS A 193 -0.63 20.39 -9.19
N SER A 194 0.37 19.52 -9.11
CA SER A 194 1.21 19.43 -7.91
C SER A 194 2.43 20.36 -7.96
N GLY A 195 2.83 20.84 -9.13
CA GLY A 195 4.08 21.56 -9.35
C GLY A 195 5.33 20.70 -9.10
N LYS A 196 5.22 19.37 -9.21
CA LYS A 196 6.30 18.41 -8.97
C LYS A 196 6.57 17.58 -10.21
N ILE A 197 7.84 17.46 -10.57
CA ILE A 197 8.27 16.58 -11.67
C ILE A 197 8.45 15.16 -11.13
N ALA A 198 7.91 14.20 -11.85
CA ALA A 198 8.00 12.79 -11.48
C ALA A 198 9.42 12.25 -11.65
N LYS A 199 9.85 11.42 -10.70
CA LYS A 199 11.09 10.66 -10.79
C LYS A 199 10.76 9.29 -11.38
N SER A 200 11.44 8.92 -12.48
CA SER A 200 11.36 7.57 -13.04
C SER A 200 12.03 6.57 -12.10
N VAL A 201 11.32 5.47 -11.79
CA VAL A 201 11.79 4.39 -10.89
C VAL A 201 11.67 3.04 -11.59
#